data_4864282c9c093159f7ca5cf39c0b1639
#
_entry.id   4864282c9c093159f7ca5cf39c0b1639
#
_cell.length_a   1.000
_cell.length_b   1.000
_cell.length_c   1.000
_cell.angle_alpha   90.00
_cell.angle_beta   90.00
_cell.angle_gamma   90.00
#
_symmetry.space_group_name_H-M   'P 1'
#
loop_
_entity.id
_entity.type
_entity.pdbx_description
1 polymer ?
#
loop_
_entity_poly.entity_id
_entity_poly.type
_entity_poly.pdbx_seq_one_letter_code
_entity_poly.pdbx_strand_id
1 'polypeptide(L)'
;MTEAFKATNFVGAIGLIAVLSSSAWAETPAPTDPAMEEAYLDVLPKVDVPENVQPIPGAVNEEFRNCRAVWPEEYEVSQKGSEARAYRDIYGFIKVRHVVQTQDCSCAGKVANWADVEALAADLRTAKGVERLTWQQTLEVFEASNALFPIAETMCGGSF
;
A
#
# COMPACT_ATOMS: atom_id res chain seq x y z
N MET A 1 -10.93 32.82 -79.68
CA MET A 1 -9.63 33.10 -79.04
C MET A 1 -9.53 32.22 -77.79
N THR A 2 -8.82 31.14 -78.01
CA THR A 2 -8.78 30.06 -77.03
C THR A 2 -7.32 29.91 -76.53
N GLU A 3 -7.05 30.25 -75.29
CA GLU A 3 -5.73 30.01 -74.73
C GLU A 3 -5.82 28.83 -73.75
N ALA A 4 -5.02 27.80 -74.07
CA ALA A 4 -4.88 26.57 -73.30
C ALA A 4 -3.84 26.75 -72.18
N PHE A 5 -4.26 26.57 -70.96
CA PHE A 5 -3.36 26.49 -69.79
C PHE A 5 -2.82 25.08 -69.65
N LYS A 6 -1.52 24.88 -69.71
CA LYS A 6 -0.79 23.66 -69.43
C LYS A 6 -0.69 23.49 -67.92
N ALA A 7 -1.24 22.41 -67.38
CA ALA A 7 -1.05 21.98 -66.01
C ALA A 7 0.28 21.19 -65.89
N THR A 8 1.17 21.68 -65.05
CA THR A 8 2.42 21.00 -64.68
C THR A 8 2.20 20.20 -63.43
N ASN A 9 2.25 18.89 -63.55
CA ASN A 9 2.18 17.98 -62.40
C ASN A 9 3.49 18.02 -61.61
N PHE A 10 3.44 18.53 -60.40
CA PHE A 10 4.49 18.38 -59.39
C PHE A 10 4.14 17.17 -58.49
N VAL A 11 4.86 16.06 -58.69
CA VAL A 11 4.81 14.90 -57.79
C VAL A 11 5.76 15.18 -56.64
N GLY A 12 5.22 15.63 -55.51
CA GLY A 12 5.95 15.76 -54.25
C GLY A 12 5.91 14.46 -53.47
N ALA A 13 7.03 13.76 -53.45
CA ALA A 13 7.20 12.60 -52.56
C ALA A 13 7.29 13.05 -51.10
N ILE A 14 6.22 12.85 -50.32
CA ILE A 14 6.23 13.09 -48.89
C ILE A 14 6.78 11.81 -48.22
N GLY A 15 8.07 11.86 -47.83
CA GLY A 15 8.68 10.83 -47.02
C GLY A 15 8.10 10.87 -45.60
N LEU A 16 7.32 9.85 -45.24
CA LEU A 16 6.84 9.61 -43.85
C LEU A 16 8.03 9.08 -43.04
N ILE A 17 8.66 9.95 -42.24
CA ILE A 17 9.61 9.52 -41.23
C ILE A 17 8.80 9.06 -40.01
N ALA A 18 8.59 7.76 -39.87
CA ALA A 18 8.05 7.17 -38.66
C ALA A 18 9.12 7.22 -37.57
N VAL A 19 9.03 8.20 -36.66
CA VAL A 19 9.82 8.25 -35.44
C VAL A 19 9.22 7.21 -34.48
N LEU A 20 9.81 6.03 -34.45
CA LEU A 20 9.53 5.02 -33.42
C LEU A 20 10.11 5.53 -32.09
N SER A 21 9.29 6.19 -31.29
CA SER A 21 9.59 6.51 -29.91
C SER A 21 9.58 5.21 -29.10
N SER A 22 10.74 4.56 -29.00
CA SER A 22 10.94 3.47 -28.06
C SER A 22 10.90 4.07 -26.65
N SER A 23 9.77 3.93 -25.97
CA SER A 23 9.68 4.18 -24.52
C SER A 23 10.54 3.11 -23.87
N ALA A 24 11.80 3.43 -23.58
CA ALA A 24 12.63 2.62 -22.72
C ALA A 24 12.01 2.73 -21.31
N TRP A 25 11.28 1.69 -20.92
CA TRP A 25 10.95 1.49 -19.52
C TRP A 25 12.28 1.28 -18.80
N ALA A 26 12.66 2.24 -17.98
CA ALA A 26 13.80 2.06 -17.09
C ALA A 26 13.41 1.02 -16.04
N GLU A 27 13.65 -0.26 -16.35
CA GLU A 27 13.62 -1.29 -15.33
C GLU A 27 14.72 -0.96 -14.34
N THR A 28 14.34 -0.71 -13.09
CA THR A 28 15.30 -0.59 -12.00
C THR A 28 15.99 -1.96 -11.87
N PRO A 29 17.31 -2.05 -12.04
CA PRO A 29 18.00 -3.34 -11.94
C PRO A 29 17.73 -3.95 -10.57
N ALA A 30 17.34 -5.22 -10.54
CA ALA A 30 17.20 -5.95 -9.29
C ALA A 30 18.55 -5.99 -8.54
N PRO A 31 18.53 -5.96 -7.20
CA PRO A 31 19.74 -6.10 -6.40
C PRO A 31 20.45 -7.42 -6.74
N THR A 32 21.77 -7.38 -6.85
CA THR A 32 22.62 -8.56 -7.14
C THR A 32 23.06 -9.28 -5.87
N ASP A 33 22.83 -8.69 -4.70
CA ASP A 33 23.12 -9.28 -3.40
C ASP A 33 21.84 -9.92 -2.83
N PRO A 34 21.83 -11.23 -2.51
CA PRO A 34 20.66 -11.91 -1.96
C PRO A 34 20.10 -11.27 -0.68
N ALA A 35 20.93 -10.70 0.16
CA ALA A 35 20.49 -9.99 1.36
C ALA A 35 19.78 -8.66 1.03
N MET A 36 20.23 -7.98 -0.03
CA MET A 36 19.56 -6.78 -0.54
C MET A 36 18.30 -7.13 -1.32
N GLU A 37 18.27 -8.28 -1.99
CA GLU A 37 17.07 -8.77 -2.68
C GLU A 37 15.96 -9.11 -1.68
N GLU A 38 16.30 -9.81 -0.59
CA GLU A 38 15.36 -10.10 0.49
C GLU A 38 14.84 -8.82 1.15
N ALA A 39 15.70 -7.84 1.43
CA ALA A 39 15.31 -6.54 1.96
C ALA A 39 14.47 -5.71 0.98
N TYR A 40 14.72 -5.85 -0.32
CA TYR A 40 13.95 -5.18 -1.37
C TYR A 40 12.54 -5.77 -1.53
N LEU A 41 12.40 -7.07 -1.29
CA LEU A 41 11.12 -7.79 -1.37
C LEU A 41 10.32 -7.71 -0.06
N ASP A 42 11.00 -7.45 1.07
CA ASP A 42 10.37 -7.33 2.40
C ASP A 42 9.91 -5.89 2.64
N VAL A 43 8.75 -5.55 2.11
CA VAL A 43 8.14 -4.22 2.29
C VAL A 43 7.45 -4.07 3.64
N LEU A 44 7.21 -5.19 4.36
CA LEU A 44 6.49 -5.12 5.62
C LEU A 44 7.42 -4.68 6.76
N PRO A 45 7.05 -3.66 7.52
CA PRO A 45 7.80 -3.27 8.69
C PRO A 45 7.87 -4.43 9.69
N LYS A 46 9.07 -4.77 10.11
CA LYS A 46 9.29 -5.79 11.16
C LYS A 46 8.58 -5.38 12.45
N VAL A 47 8.01 -6.37 13.11
CA VAL A 47 7.31 -6.17 14.38
C VAL A 47 8.04 -6.97 15.46
N ASP A 48 8.57 -6.26 16.44
CA ASP A 48 9.16 -6.89 17.61
C ASP A 48 8.04 -7.41 18.52
N VAL A 49 7.83 -8.72 18.47
CA VAL A 49 6.86 -9.38 19.34
C VAL A 49 7.56 -9.79 20.63
N PRO A 50 6.99 -9.47 21.81
CA PRO A 50 7.54 -9.92 23.09
C PRO A 50 7.66 -11.45 23.14
N GLU A 51 8.78 -11.99 23.66
CA GLU A 51 8.98 -13.44 23.81
C GLU A 51 7.89 -14.09 24.67
N ASN A 52 7.43 -13.36 25.70
CA ASN A 52 6.36 -13.79 26.58
C ASN A 52 5.20 -12.81 26.51
N VAL A 53 4.22 -13.14 25.70
CA VAL A 53 2.99 -12.34 25.59
C VAL A 53 2.14 -12.56 26.85
N GLN A 54 1.94 -11.50 27.62
CA GLN A 54 1.19 -11.50 28.87
C GLN A 54 0.13 -10.38 28.82
N PRO A 55 -1.01 -10.54 29.51
CA PRO A 55 -1.95 -9.45 29.70
C PRO A 55 -1.27 -8.25 30.38
N ILE A 56 -1.46 -7.06 29.83
CA ILE A 56 -0.94 -5.83 30.40
C ILE A 56 -1.74 -5.52 31.68
N PRO A 57 -1.10 -5.43 32.87
CA PRO A 57 -1.82 -5.16 34.12
C PRO A 57 -2.57 -3.81 34.04
N GLY A 58 -3.87 -3.86 34.26
CA GLY A 58 -4.71 -2.65 34.25
C GLY A 58 -4.99 -2.06 32.87
N ALA A 59 -4.71 -2.80 31.79
CA ALA A 59 -5.07 -2.36 30.45
C ALA A 59 -6.57 -2.11 30.33
N VAL A 60 -6.93 -0.96 29.80
CA VAL A 60 -8.31 -0.65 29.43
C VAL A 60 -8.45 -1.02 27.95
N ASN A 61 -9.10 -2.15 27.69
CA ASN A 61 -9.33 -2.61 26.33
C ASN A 61 -10.62 -1.98 25.77
N GLU A 62 -10.47 -0.97 24.92
CA GLU A 62 -11.60 -0.39 24.19
C GLU A 62 -11.75 -1.11 22.85
N GLU A 63 -12.90 -1.74 22.58
CA GLU A 63 -13.14 -2.41 21.31
C GLU A 63 -13.05 -1.42 20.14
N PHE A 64 -12.31 -1.77 19.08
CA PHE A 64 -12.08 -0.90 17.92
C PHE A 64 -13.39 -0.34 17.33
N ARG A 65 -14.46 -1.12 17.29
CA ARG A 65 -15.79 -0.67 16.82
C ARG A 65 -16.33 0.53 17.60
N ASN A 66 -15.92 0.71 18.85
CA ASN A 66 -16.32 1.82 19.70
C ASN A 66 -15.42 3.06 19.51
N CYS A 67 -14.28 2.89 18.81
CA CYS A 67 -13.30 3.94 18.57
C CYS A 67 -13.63 4.80 17.31
N ARG A 68 -14.80 4.62 16.71
CA ARG A 68 -15.18 5.26 15.45
C ARG A 68 -15.04 6.79 15.45
N ALA A 69 -15.25 7.42 16.59
CA ALA A 69 -15.13 8.88 16.72
C ALA A 69 -13.71 9.41 16.50
N VAL A 70 -12.70 8.54 16.58
CA VAL A 70 -11.29 8.89 16.38
C VAL A 70 -10.72 8.34 15.06
N TRP A 71 -11.56 7.73 14.22
CA TRP A 71 -11.12 7.32 12.87
C TRP A 71 -10.79 8.57 12.05
N PRO A 72 -9.68 8.56 11.32
CA PRO A 72 -9.37 9.66 10.42
C PRO A 72 -10.37 9.69 9.25
N GLU A 73 -10.65 10.89 8.74
CA GLU A 73 -11.57 11.08 7.61
C GLU A 73 -11.12 10.30 6.37
N GLU A 74 -9.82 10.28 6.13
CA GLU A 74 -9.19 9.58 5.02
C GLU A 74 -9.48 8.07 5.06
N TYR A 75 -9.54 7.46 6.25
CA TYR A 75 -9.94 6.08 6.40
C TYR A 75 -11.38 5.84 5.95
N GLU A 76 -12.31 6.71 6.33
CA GLU A 76 -13.70 6.59 5.90
C GLU A 76 -13.85 6.75 4.38
N VAL A 77 -13.10 7.66 3.78
CA VAL A 77 -13.09 7.87 2.32
C VAL A 77 -12.52 6.65 1.61
N SER A 78 -11.42 6.07 2.09
CA SER A 78 -10.77 4.91 1.49
C SER A 78 -11.67 3.67 1.44
N GLN A 79 -12.65 3.55 2.38
CA GLN A 79 -13.59 2.45 2.41
C GLN A 79 -14.58 2.41 1.22
N LYS A 80 -14.65 3.47 0.41
CA LYS A 80 -15.58 3.61 -0.72
C LYS A 80 -14.89 3.43 -2.08
N GLY A 81 -13.59 3.40 -2.12
CA GLY A 81 -12.80 3.32 -3.35
C GLY A 81 -12.60 1.89 -3.86
N SER A 82 -12.05 1.78 -5.06
CA SER A 82 -11.68 0.50 -5.68
C SER A 82 -10.58 -0.25 -4.91
N GLU A 83 -9.78 0.46 -4.12
CA GLU A 83 -8.71 -0.06 -3.27
C GLU A 83 -9.18 -0.29 -1.82
N ALA A 84 -10.48 -0.20 -1.54
CA ALA A 84 -11.03 -0.26 -0.19
C ALA A 84 -10.59 -1.51 0.61
N ARG A 85 -10.47 -2.66 -0.05
CA ARG A 85 -10.00 -3.88 0.59
C ARG A 85 -8.52 -3.78 0.98
N ALA A 86 -7.68 -3.31 0.07
CA ALA A 86 -6.25 -3.16 0.32
C ALA A 86 -5.97 -2.17 1.46
N TYR A 87 -6.65 -1.03 1.46
CA TYR A 87 -6.51 -0.05 2.55
C TYR A 87 -7.01 -0.58 3.89
N ARG A 88 -8.04 -1.44 3.93
CA ARG A 88 -8.45 -2.12 5.18
C ARG A 88 -7.37 -3.05 5.70
N ASP A 89 -6.75 -3.83 4.82
CA ASP A 89 -5.67 -4.74 5.20
C ASP A 89 -4.48 -3.96 5.77
N ILE A 90 -4.05 -2.89 5.09
CA ILE A 90 -2.95 -2.03 5.53
C ILE A 90 -3.29 -1.33 6.86
N TYR A 91 -4.47 -0.71 6.95
CA TYR A 91 -4.90 -0.05 8.19
C TYR A 91 -4.97 -1.03 9.36
N GLY A 92 -5.51 -2.24 9.14
CA GLY A 92 -5.56 -3.30 10.14
C GLY A 92 -4.18 -3.69 10.65
N PHE A 93 -3.21 -3.85 9.74
CA PHE A 93 -1.84 -4.16 10.10
C PHE A 93 -1.17 -3.04 10.90
N ILE A 94 -1.23 -1.80 10.42
CA ILE A 94 -0.62 -0.65 11.12
C ILE A 94 -1.23 -0.49 12.51
N LYS A 95 -2.56 -0.61 12.63
CA LYS A 95 -3.28 -0.55 13.90
C LYS A 95 -2.80 -1.62 14.90
N VAL A 96 -2.83 -2.89 14.51
CA VAL A 96 -2.45 -4.00 15.42
C VAL A 96 -0.97 -3.96 15.76
N ARG A 97 -0.10 -3.65 14.80
CA ARG A 97 1.33 -3.44 15.03
C ARG A 97 1.55 -2.34 16.07
N HIS A 98 0.86 -1.21 15.95
CA HIS A 98 0.99 -0.10 16.88
C HIS A 98 0.67 -0.53 18.31
N VAL A 99 -0.44 -1.26 18.54
CA VAL A 99 -0.80 -1.77 19.86
C VAL A 99 0.24 -2.75 20.39
N VAL A 100 0.74 -3.67 19.57
CA VAL A 100 1.78 -4.63 20.02
C VAL A 100 3.06 -3.90 20.45
N GLN A 101 3.44 -2.84 19.74
CA GLN A 101 4.65 -2.06 20.01
C GLN A 101 4.50 -1.09 21.20
N THR A 102 3.36 -0.42 21.31
CA THR A 102 3.14 0.62 22.34
C THR A 102 2.46 0.11 23.60
N GLN A 103 1.83 -1.07 23.53
CA GLN A 103 1.02 -1.66 24.58
C GLN A 103 -0.20 -0.80 24.98
N ASP A 104 -0.61 0.12 24.10
CA ASP A 104 -1.78 0.96 24.31
C ASP A 104 -3.04 0.28 23.73
N CYS A 105 -3.89 -0.23 24.60
CA CYS A 105 -5.14 -0.91 24.25
C CYS A 105 -6.35 0.04 24.18
N SER A 106 -6.16 1.33 24.42
CA SER A 106 -7.21 2.35 24.30
C SER A 106 -7.58 2.63 22.84
N CYS A 107 -8.64 3.39 22.62
CA CYS A 107 -8.98 3.87 21.28
C CYS A 107 -7.83 4.63 20.61
N ALA A 108 -7.05 5.40 21.36
CA ALA A 108 -5.91 6.14 20.81
C ALA A 108 -4.84 5.18 20.27
N GLY A 109 -4.53 4.10 20.99
CA GLY A 109 -3.58 3.08 20.55
C GLY A 109 -4.07 2.28 19.34
N LYS A 110 -5.39 2.14 19.18
CA LYS A 110 -6.01 1.36 18.10
C LYS A 110 -6.30 2.15 16.82
N VAL A 111 -5.93 3.42 16.75
CA VAL A 111 -6.05 4.24 15.54
C VAL A 111 -4.72 4.24 14.81
N ALA A 112 -4.72 3.81 13.56
CA ALA A 112 -3.54 3.88 12.72
C ALA A 112 -3.24 5.33 12.33
N ASN A 113 -1.95 5.70 12.33
CA ASN A 113 -1.49 6.93 11.72
C ASN A 113 -1.67 6.83 10.20
N TRP A 114 -2.45 7.74 9.61
CA TRP A 114 -2.74 7.69 8.18
C TRP A 114 -1.48 7.88 7.31
N ALA A 115 -0.52 8.66 7.76
CA ALA A 115 0.74 8.80 7.03
C ALA A 115 1.50 7.48 6.90
N ASP A 116 1.46 6.62 7.93
CA ASP A 116 2.07 5.29 7.88
C ASP A 116 1.30 4.34 6.95
N VAL A 117 -0.04 4.47 6.91
CA VAL A 117 -0.90 3.73 5.98
C VAL A 117 -0.57 4.07 4.53
N GLU A 118 -0.47 5.36 4.21
CA GLU A 118 -0.12 5.82 2.87
C GLU A 118 1.32 5.46 2.49
N ALA A 119 2.26 5.54 3.42
CA ALA A 119 3.65 5.13 3.18
C ALA A 119 3.71 3.66 2.79
N LEU A 120 3.10 2.77 3.59
CA LEU A 120 3.09 1.34 3.26
C LEU A 120 2.33 1.05 1.96
N ALA A 121 1.25 1.78 1.66
CA ALA A 121 0.54 1.65 0.40
C ALA A 121 1.42 2.04 -0.79
N ALA A 122 2.22 3.10 -0.68
CA ALA A 122 3.16 3.54 -1.71
C ALA A 122 4.29 2.52 -1.92
N ASP A 123 4.86 2.00 -0.84
CA ASP A 123 5.92 0.98 -0.88
C ASP A 123 5.41 -0.30 -1.56
N LEU A 124 4.20 -0.75 -1.22
CA LEU A 124 3.57 -1.91 -1.85
C LEU A 124 3.31 -1.68 -3.35
N ARG A 125 2.84 -0.50 -3.77
CA ARG A 125 2.68 -0.18 -5.18
C ARG A 125 4.01 -0.27 -5.92
N THR A 126 5.05 0.29 -5.34
CA THR A 126 6.40 0.28 -5.92
C THR A 126 6.93 -1.15 -6.02
N ALA A 127 6.91 -1.92 -4.94
CA ALA A 127 7.45 -3.28 -4.90
C ALA A 127 6.68 -4.27 -5.79
N LYS A 128 5.37 -4.09 -5.91
CA LYS A 128 4.54 -4.97 -6.76
C LYS A 128 4.38 -4.43 -8.20
N GLY A 129 4.95 -3.26 -8.53
CA GLY A 129 4.90 -2.67 -9.87
C GLY A 129 3.48 -2.33 -10.34
N VAL A 130 2.61 -1.88 -9.44
CA VAL A 130 1.20 -1.60 -9.73
C VAL A 130 0.80 -0.17 -9.41
N GLU A 131 -0.12 0.40 -10.18
CA GLU A 131 -0.69 1.72 -9.87
C GLU A 131 -1.76 1.65 -8.78
N ARG A 132 -2.46 0.51 -8.70
CA ARG A 132 -3.56 0.29 -7.75
C ARG A 132 -3.37 -0.98 -6.97
N LEU A 133 -3.65 -0.91 -5.69
CA LEU A 133 -3.61 -2.06 -4.81
C LEU A 133 -4.95 -2.81 -4.84
N THR A 134 -4.87 -4.12 -4.88
CA THR A 134 -6.00 -5.02 -4.65
C THR A 134 -5.67 -5.93 -3.48
N TRP A 135 -6.61 -6.76 -3.06
CA TRP A 135 -6.38 -7.74 -2.01
C TRP A 135 -5.22 -8.72 -2.31
N GLN A 136 -4.88 -8.90 -3.58
CA GLN A 136 -3.78 -9.78 -3.99
C GLN A 136 -2.41 -9.19 -3.59
N GLN A 137 -2.23 -7.89 -3.74
CA GLN A 137 -1.00 -7.21 -3.33
C GLN A 137 -0.90 -7.02 -1.82
N THR A 138 -2.02 -7.10 -1.09
CA THR A 138 -2.05 -6.93 0.37
C THR A 138 -2.26 -8.24 1.14
N LEU A 139 -2.20 -9.40 0.47
CA LEU A 139 -2.38 -10.70 1.13
C LEU A 139 -1.36 -10.92 2.26
N GLU A 140 -0.09 -10.64 2.02
CA GLU A 140 0.99 -10.74 3.02
C GLU A 140 0.74 -9.80 4.22
N VAL A 141 0.25 -8.59 3.94
CA VAL A 141 -0.13 -7.61 4.98
C VAL A 141 -1.28 -8.16 5.84
N PHE A 142 -2.29 -8.74 5.20
CA PHE A 142 -3.42 -9.35 5.88
C PHE A 142 -2.99 -10.55 6.74
N GLU A 143 -2.11 -11.41 6.24
CA GLU A 143 -1.58 -12.55 6.98
C GLU A 143 -0.74 -12.10 8.18
N ALA A 144 0.14 -11.12 8.00
CA ALA A 144 0.91 -10.51 9.09
C ALA A 144 0.00 -9.87 10.15
N SER A 145 -1.05 -9.17 9.72
CA SER A 145 -2.06 -8.61 10.61
C SER A 145 -2.75 -9.71 11.43
N ASN A 146 -3.19 -10.79 10.78
CA ASN A 146 -3.84 -11.92 11.44
C ASN A 146 -2.93 -12.63 12.45
N ALA A 147 -1.62 -12.67 12.20
CA ALA A 147 -0.66 -13.23 13.15
C ALA A 147 -0.50 -12.36 14.40
N LEU A 148 -0.66 -11.03 14.27
CA LEU A 148 -0.53 -10.09 15.39
C LEU A 148 -1.81 -9.94 16.22
N PHE A 149 -3.00 -10.15 15.64
CA PHE A 149 -4.26 -9.99 16.35
C PHE A 149 -4.36 -10.81 17.65
N PRO A 150 -4.07 -12.14 17.68
CA PRO A 150 -4.12 -12.92 18.91
C PRO A 150 -3.15 -12.42 19.99
N ILE A 151 -2.01 -11.85 19.55
CA ILE A 151 -1.01 -11.27 20.44
C ILE A 151 -1.60 -10.03 21.11
N ALA A 152 -2.14 -9.11 20.32
CA ALA A 152 -2.79 -7.89 20.83
C ALA A 152 -3.99 -8.22 21.74
N GLU A 153 -4.82 -9.19 21.36
CA GLU A 153 -5.95 -9.66 22.19
C GLU A 153 -5.49 -10.20 23.54
N THR A 154 -4.41 -11.00 23.55
CA THR A 154 -3.82 -11.48 24.80
C THR A 154 -3.29 -10.34 25.64
N MET A 155 -2.55 -9.40 25.05
CA MET A 155 -1.98 -8.25 25.74
C MET A 155 -3.08 -7.34 26.32
N CYS A 156 -4.14 -7.12 25.57
CA CYS A 156 -5.24 -6.23 25.96
C CYS A 156 -6.31 -6.92 26.83
N GLY A 157 -6.23 -8.23 27.00
CA GLY A 157 -7.15 -8.97 27.86
C GLY A 157 -8.56 -9.15 27.29
N GLY A 158 -8.70 -9.18 25.95
CA GLY A 158 -9.99 -9.38 25.27
C GLY A 158 -9.97 -9.04 23.81
N SER A 159 -11.13 -9.10 23.15
CA SER A 159 -11.29 -8.80 21.72
C SER A 159 -10.71 -7.44 21.36
N PHE A 160 -10.11 -7.39 20.17
CA PHE A 160 -9.37 -6.23 19.69
C PHE A 160 -10.23 -5.31 18.81
#